data_4a3676ffa9e540223d48172a200a6dc0
#
_entry.id   4a3676ffa9e540223d48172a200a6dc0
#
_cell.length_a   1.000
_cell.length_b   1.000
_cell.length_c   1.000
_cell.angle_alpha   90.00
_cell.angle_beta   90.00
_cell.angle_gamma   90.00
#
_symmetry.space_group_name_H-M   'P 1'
#
loop_
_entity.id
_entity.type
_entity.pdbx_description
1 polymer ?
#
loop_
_entity_poly.entity_id
_entity_poly.type
_entity_poly.pdbx_seq_one_letter_code
_entity_poly.pdbx_strand_id
1 'polypeptide(L)'
;MKTRTKNILSLVLLSFCTTAVAGCTNQNKEVDKDNLVFKKDNIVLNNFEGLGVEWGTYEDPDKLSSGSWERSLQIMDRLNPEVTRCMLNYDWFITNFDDKYDNDISNDTWEYNFSNKLMNNTIDVLRYCDDHDIDVAFGCWNVPGSLGKDEYNMFTNVTSDPRWATMTADILEYLINFQGIRCIKYFVNSNEPNYSGVEGKSKNYNNTFDIWAQGVKNVRKALDDRGFGNIKIIGGDTTGFDGTMEYFEGISTSKELKEAVGDYGFHVYCPNMIIDSGDLAVRVRDIYQKVKKNDKELGVKRIPHIWEAGLYDGKNPETDSNSYIANYSYGLRMADYTLQCAIAGVNSIVYWDFDDGMHFMYNSDGTMTSKGWGMFSSLSTDSAMKQRLRPWYHSSVLLTNLMRKGSKIIDTPANNPEVDSTFRSMGVIGPENSYAGVVAINRGIQPVTKTFKIAEEFNDSNKIYLYIYNEGELQIGDDGFVKENDVYGLSLKEAVEITIPQNSMVILSSKEL
;
A
#
# COMPACT_ATOMS: atom_id res chain seq x y z
N MET A 1 57.87 21.10 -29.44
CA MET A 1 57.67 22.06 -28.31
C MET A 1 56.86 21.32 -27.24
N LYS A 2 57.50 21.04 -26.11
CA LYS A 2 56.89 20.37 -24.96
C LYS A 2 56.35 21.41 -24.01
N THR A 3 55.04 21.31 -23.67
CA THR A 3 54.47 22.14 -22.61
C THR A 3 54.09 21.21 -21.44
N ARG A 4 54.70 21.48 -20.30
CA ARG A 4 54.51 20.75 -19.03
C ARG A 4 53.29 21.32 -18.33
N THR A 5 52.37 20.45 -17.93
CA THR A 5 51.28 20.75 -17.01
C THR A 5 51.78 20.55 -15.56
N LYS A 6 51.65 21.58 -14.73
CA LYS A 6 51.96 21.56 -13.31
C LYS A 6 50.74 21.09 -12.52
N ASN A 7 50.91 20.03 -11.76
CA ASN A 7 49.95 19.62 -10.72
C ASN A 7 50.13 20.54 -9.50
N ILE A 8 49.06 21.19 -9.06
CA ILE A 8 48.99 21.91 -7.78
C ILE A 8 48.21 20.97 -6.81
N LEU A 9 48.94 20.46 -5.85
CA LEU A 9 48.40 19.70 -4.70
C LEU A 9 48.05 20.74 -3.64
N SER A 10 46.71 20.93 -3.36
CA SER A 10 46.27 21.74 -2.24
C SER A 10 46.12 20.86 -1.00
N LEU A 11 47.01 21.10 -0.05
CA LEU A 11 46.96 20.50 1.28
C LEU A 11 45.96 21.30 2.12
N VAL A 12 44.83 20.68 2.53
CA VAL A 12 43.93 21.26 3.50
C VAL A 12 44.35 20.78 4.90
N LEU A 13 44.89 21.68 5.70
CA LEU A 13 45.12 21.43 7.13
C LEU A 13 43.77 21.46 7.87
N LEU A 14 43.34 20.34 8.40
CA LEU A 14 42.28 20.31 9.41
C LEU A 14 42.88 20.65 10.80
N SER A 15 42.44 21.79 11.32
CA SER A 15 42.71 22.19 12.70
C SER A 15 41.76 21.46 13.63
N PHE A 16 42.26 20.55 14.47
CA PHE A 16 41.49 19.93 15.55
C PHE A 16 41.34 20.91 16.73
N CYS A 17 40.12 21.50 16.87
CA CYS A 17 39.72 22.12 18.13
C CYS A 17 39.20 21.02 19.06
N THR A 18 40.00 20.64 20.07
CA THR A 18 39.54 19.81 21.18
C THR A 18 38.73 20.67 22.15
N THR A 19 37.41 20.66 22.01
CA THR A 19 36.52 21.10 23.12
C THR A 19 36.24 19.88 23.99
N ALA A 20 36.69 19.95 25.22
CA ALA A 20 36.33 18.98 26.26
C ALA A 20 34.83 19.08 26.54
N VAL A 21 34.07 18.13 26.06
CA VAL A 21 32.66 17.92 26.44
C VAL A 21 32.67 17.08 27.72
N ALA A 22 32.18 17.67 28.78
CA ALA A 22 31.94 17.01 30.05
C ALA A 22 31.03 15.78 29.81
N GLY A 23 31.49 14.63 30.26
CA GLY A 23 30.81 13.34 30.04
C GLY A 23 29.45 13.29 30.71
N CYS A 24 28.40 13.22 29.87
CA CYS A 24 27.22 12.44 30.20
C CYS A 24 27.52 11.00 29.78
N THR A 25 27.81 10.15 30.73
CA THR A 25 27.85 8.70 30.52
C THR A 25 26.44 8.22 30.25
N ASN A 26 25.97 8.30 28.98
CA ASN A 26 24.92 7.43 28.54
C ASN A 26 25.50 6.01 28.58
N GLN A 27 25.13 5.27 29.63
CA GLN A 27 25.28 3.83 29.59
C GLN A 27 24.46 3.35 28.40
N ASN A 28 25.12 3.01 27.28
CA ASN A 28 24.53 2.21 26.25
C ASN A 28 24.10 0.90 26.91
N LYS A 29 22.82 0.80 27.31
CA LYS A 29 22.25 -0.50 27.65
C LYS A 29 22.37 -1.35 26.41
N GLU A 30 23.17 -2.39 26.49
CA GLU A 30 23.26 -3.40 25.45
C GLU A 30 21.85 -3.88 25.13
N VAL A 31 21.44 -3.79 23.85
CA VAL A 31 20.12 -4.23 23.43
C VAL A 31 20.11 -5.74 23.52
N ASP A 32 19.25 -6.29 24.37
CA ASP A 32 19.05 -7.74 24.43
C ASP A 32 18.37 -8.19 23.12
N LYS A 33 19.12 -8.93 22.31
CA LYS A 33 18.69 -9.38 20.99
C LYS A 33 17.90 -10.69 21.04
N ASP A 34 17.97 -11.39 22.15
CA ASP A 34 17.40 -12.73 22.30
C ASP A 34 16.13 -12.73 23.16
N ASN A 35 15.98 -11.74 24.06
CA ASN A 35 14.79 -11.57 24.89
C ASN A 35 14.00 -10.32 24.47
N LEU A 36 12.98 -10.50 23.64
CA LEU A 36 12.24 -9.44 23.00
C LEU A 36 10.94 -9.15 23.79
N VAL A 37 10.91 -8.00 24.47
CA VAL A 37 9.77 -7.56 25.27
C VAL A 37 9.06 -6.40 24.57
N PHE A 38 7.83 -6.64 24.14
CA PHE A 38 6.96 -5.63 23.53
C PHE A 38 6.17 -4.90 24.62
N LYS A 39 6.39 -3.61 24.76
CA LYS A 39 5.86 -2.79 25.86
C LYS A 39 5.33 -1.44 25.39
N LYS A 40 4.54 -0.80 26.25
CA LYS A 40 3.83 0.46 25.99
C LYS A 40 4.71 1.57 25.40
N ASP A 41 5.92 1.72 25.93
CA ASP A 41 6.84 2.77 25.47
C ASP A 41 7.29 2.62 24.02
N ASN A 42 7.09 1.44 23.45
CA ASN A 42 7.47 1.10 22.06
C ASN A 42 6.24 1.02 21.13
N ILE A 43 5.06 1.42 21.58
CA ILE A 43 3.88 1.48 20.70
C ILE A 43 4.09 2.59 19.66
N VAL A 44 4.13 2.20 18.40
CA VAL A 44 4.27 3.11 17.27
C VAL A 44 2.90 3.59 16.78
N LEU A 45 1.96 2.67 16.66
CA LEU A 45 0.59 2.94 16.27
C LEU A 45 -0.37 2.43 17.34
N ASN A 46 -1.32 3.28 17.75
CA ASN A 46 -2.39 2.90 18.67
C ASN A 46 -3.68 2.49 17.96
N ASN A 47 -3.79 2.78 16.68
CA ASN A 47 -4.94 2.49 15.85
C ASN A 47 -4.43 2.25 14.42
N PHE A 48 -4.16 1.00 14.10
CA PHE A 48 -3.80 0.59 12.74
C PHE A 48 -5.09 0.50 11.91
N GLU A 49 -5.08 0.99 10.67
CA GLU A 49 -6.28 0.98 9.82
C GLU A 49 -6.42 -0.32 9.02
N GLY A 50 -5.39 -1.15 8.97
CA GLY A 50 -5.45 -2.47 8.39
C GLY A 50 -4.60 -2.67 7.13
N LEU A 51 -4.59 -3.90 6.68
CA LEU A 51 -3.97 -4.33 5.43
C LEU A 51 -5.04 -4.62 4.39
N GLY A 52 -4.68 -4.46 3.13
CA GLY A 52 -5.58 -4.72 2.03
C GLY A 52 -4.88 -5.04 0.70
N VAL A 53 -5.68 -5.08 -0.35
CA VAL A 53 -5.23 -5.34 -1.71
C VAL A 53 -5.88 -4.35 -2.68
N GLU A 54 -5.24 -4.10 -3.81
CA GLU A 54 -5.93 -3.54 -4.96
C GLU A 54 -6.95 -4.57 -5.44
N TRP A 55 -8.22 -4.19 -5.43
CA TRP A 55 -9.30 -4.99 -5.99
C TRP A 55 -10.35 -4.08 -6.61
N GLY A 56 -10.16 -3.83 -7.88
CA GLY A 56 -11.00 -2.96 -8.69
C GLY A 56 -11.89 -3.72 -9.66
N THR A 57 -12.35 -3.00 -10.66
CA THR A 57 -13.14 -3.55 -11.75
C THR A 57 -12.27 -4.40 -12.67
N TYR A 58 -12.78 -5.54 -13.08
CA TYR A 58 -12.16 -6.36 -14.12
C TYR A 58 -12.37 -5.71 -15.48
N GLU A 59 -11.29 -5.40 -16.20
CA GLU A 59 -11.34 -4.68 -17.49
C GLU A 59 -12.14 -5.42 -18.57
N ASP A 60 -12.15 -6.77 -18.54
CA ASP A 60 -12.99 -7.59 -19.40
C ASP A 60 -13.50 -8.84 -18.65
N PRO A 61 -14.65 -8.74 -17.97
CA PRO A 61 -15.23 -9.87 -17.23
C PRO A 61 -15.54 -11.11 -18.10
N ASP A 62 -15.63 -10.97 -19.44
CA ASP A 62 -15.84 -12.11 -20.34
C ASP A 62 -14.60 -12.99 -20.51
N LYS A 63 -13.45 -12.52 -20.09
CA LYS A 63 -12.18 -13.28 -20.12
C LYS A 63 -11.94 -14.10 -18.88
N LEU A 64 -12.76 -13.95 -17.87
CA LEU A 64 -12.62 -14.71 -16.64
C LEU A 64 -13.01 -16.18 -16.82
N SER A 65 -12.39 -17.05 -16.06
CA SER A 65 -12.77 -18.46 -15.99
C SER A 65 -14.16 -18.61 -15.38
N SER A 66 -14.91 -19.64 -15.81
CA SER A 66 -16.20 -19.95 -15.20
C SER A 66 -16.03 -20.23 -13.69
N GLY A 67 -16.88 -19.61 -12.87
CA GLY A 67 -16.82 -19.74 -11.40
C GLY A 67 -15.66 -19.00 -10.73
N SER A 68 -14.90 -18.17 -11.48
CA SER A 68 -13.79 -17.41 -10.91
C SER A 68 -14.25 -16.31 -9.97
N TRP A 69 -15.42 -15.73 -10.21
CA TRP A 69 -15.98 -14.69 -9.33
C TRP A 69 -16.24 -15.25 -7.93
N GLU A 70 -16.98 -16.37 -7.84
CA GLU A 70 -17.28 -17.03 -6.57
C GLU A 70 -16.00 -17.48 -5.85
N ARG A 71 -15.00 -17.91 -6.61
CA ARG A 71 -13.68 -18.24 -6.07
C ARG A 71 -12.96 -17.01 -5.55
N SER A 72 -12.99 -15.91 -6.28
CA SER A 72 -12.41 -14.62 -5.82
C SER A 72 -13.02 -14.16 -4.51
N LEU A 73 -14.34 -14.29 -4.34
CA LEU A 73 -15.03 -13.99 -3.09
C LEU A 73 -14.52 -14.91 -1.93
N GLN A 74 -14.38 -16.22 -2.16
CA GLN A 74 -13.84 -17.13 -1.14
C GLN A 74 -12.39 -16.79 -0.76
N ILE A 75 -11.57 -16.41 -1.73
CA ILE A 75 -10.18 -15.99 -1.49
C ILE A 75 -10.18 -14.68 -0.69
N MET A 76 -11.07 -13.75 -1.03
CA MET A 76 -11.22 -12.47 -0.34
C MET A 76 -11.72 -12.65 1.10
N ASP A 77 -12.70 -13.53 1.32
CA ASP A 77 -13.20 -13.89 2.66
C ASP A 77 -12.06 -14.36 3.59
N ARG A 78 -11.15 -15.17 3.05
CA ARG A 78 -10.01 -15.70 3.82
C ARG A 78 -8.89 -14.67 3.99
N LEU A 79 -8.66 -13.83 2.97
CA LEU A 79 -7.74 -12.71 3.08
C LEU A 79 -8.23 -11.70 4.12
N ASN A 80 -9.55 -11.48 4.17
CA ASN A 80 -10.22 -10.66 5.17
C ASN A 80 -9.57 -9.26 5.31
N PRO A 81 -9.43 -8.48 4.22
CA PRO A 81 -8.80 -7.18 4.25
C PRO A 81 -9.67 -6.16 4.99
N GLU A 82 -9.04 -5.10 5.51
CA GLU A 82 -9.74 -3.96 6.14
C GLU A 82 -9.91 -2.78 5.18
N VAL A 83 -9.11 -2.76 4.12
CA VAL A 83 -9.09 -1.69 3.14
C VAL A 83 -8.84 -2.26 1.75
N THR A 84 -9.42 -1.64 0.75
CA THR A 84 -9.11 -1.93 -0.66
C THR A 84 -9.02 -0.65 -1.46
N ARG A 85 -8.33 -0.69 -2.58
CA ARG A 85 -8.30 0.37 -3.58
C ARG A 85 -9.05 -0.11 -4.80
N CYS A 86 -10.10 0.60 -5.18
CA CYS A 86 -10.95 0.27 -6.33
C CYS A 86 -10.87 1.39 -7.36
N MET A 87 -10.22 1.11 -8.46
CA MET A 87 -9.98 2.06 -9.53
C MET A 87 -10.72 1.65 -10.79
N LEU A 88 -11.17 2.62 -11.56
CA LEU A 88 -11.84 2.41 -12.84
C LEU A 88 -11.32 3.39 -13.90
N ASN A 89 -11.67 3.16 -15.15
CA ASN A 89 -11.46 4.12 -16.23
C ASN A 89 -12.72 4.97 -16.43
N TYR A 90 -12.53 6.26 -16.71
CA TYR A 90 -13.67 7.18 -16.90
C TYR A 90 -14.57 6.77 -18.07
N ASP A 91 -14.02 6.17 -19.13
CA ASP A 91 -14.75 5.73 -20.31
C ASP A 91 -15.67 4.52 -20.07
N TRP A 92 -15.60 3.93 -18.88
CA TRP A 92 -16.57 2.92 -18.45
C TRP A 92 -17.92 3.51 -18.03
N PHE A 93 -17.97 4.78 -17.68
CA PHE A 93 -19.20 5.44 -17.25
C PHE A 93 -19.53 6.73 -17.98
N ILE A 94 -18.58 7.32 -18.70
CA ILE A 94 -18.81 8.51 -19.53
C ILE A 94 -18.81 8.11 -21.00
N THR A 95 -19.87 8.50 -21.73
CA THR A 95 -20.02 8.32 -23.16
C THR A 95 -20.27 9.65 -23.85
N ASN A 96 -20.05 9.70 -25.18
CA ASN A 96 -20.32 10.89 -26.00
C ASN A 96 -19.70 12.19 -25.45
N PHE A 97 -18.48 12.09 -24.91
CA PHE A 97 -17.77 13.25 -24.42
C PHE A 97 -17.33 14.12 -25.62
N ASP A 98 -17.92 15.32 -25.71
CA ASP A 98 -17.61 16.31 -26.74
C ASP A 98 -16.86 17.48 -26.08
N ASP A 99 -15.55 17.50 -26.28
CA ASP A 99 -14.66 18.57 -25.82
C ASP A 99 -14.47 19.59 -26.96
N LYS A 100 -15.07 20.75 -26.82
CA LYS A 100 -15.09 21.78 -27.86
C LYS A 100 -13.90 22.75 -27.81
N TYR A 101 -12.99 22.60 -26.89
CA TYR A 101 -11.77 23.40 -26.79
C TYR A 101 -11.95 24.91 -26.58
N ASP A 102 -13.11 25.38 -26.19
CA ASP A 102 -13.38 26.81 -26.11
C ASP A 102 -13.26 27.43 -24.72
N ASN A 103 -12.76 26.67 -23.73
CA ASN A 103 -12.73 27.04 -22.32
C ASN A 103 -14.12 27.39 -21.72
N ASP A 104 -15.18 27.25 -22.48
CA ASP A 104 -16.54 27.42 -22.03
C ASP A 104 -17.19 26.04 -21.78
N ILE A 105 -16.98 25.53 -20.58
CA ILE A 105 -17.49 24.23 -20.15
C ILE A 105 -19.03 24.12 -20.22
N SER A 106 -19.74 25.25 -20.37
CA SER A 106 -21.20 25.26 -20.50
C SER A 106 -21.68 24.72 -21.85
N ASN A 107 -20.80 24.68 -22.84
CA ASN A 107 -21.07 24.14 -24.18
C ASN A 107 -20.65 22.69 -24.35
N ASP A 108 -19.90 22.13 -23.37
CA ASP A 108 -19.45 20.75 -23.43
C ASP A 108 -20.59 19.81 -23.06
N THR A 109 -20.61 18.68 -23.74
CA THR A 109 -21.60 17.64 -23.53
C THR A 109 -20.95 16.30 -23.25
N TRP A 110 -21.53 15.57 -22.30
CA TRP A 110 -21.21 14.18 -22.05
C TRP A 110 -22.47 13.46 -21.56
N GLU A 111 -22.46 12.15 -21.71
CA GLU A 111 -23.52 11.28 -21.23
C GLU A 111 -22.96 10.25 -20.27
N TYR A 112 -23.76 9.85 -19.30
CA TYR A 112 -23.40 8.76 -18.39
C TYR A 112 -24.06 7.45 -18.80
N ASN A 113 -23.28 6.38 -18.78
CA ASN A 113 -23.75 5.01 -18.91
C ASN A 113 -23.37 4.20 -17.67
N PHE A 114 -24.15 4.34 -16.63
CA PHE A 114 -23.95 3.61 -15.39
C PHE A 114 -24.51 2.18 -15.40
N SER A 115 -25.16 1.75 -16.48
CA SER A 115 -25.79 0.42 -16.57
C SER A 115 -24.98 -0.57 -17.42
N ASN A 116 -23.78 -0.23 -17.83
CA ASN A 116 -22.93 -1.14 -18.58
C ASN A 116 -22.29 -2.22 -17.67
N LYS A 117 -21.71 -3.24 -18.32
CA LYS A 117 -21.14 -4.41 -17.65
C LYS A 117 -19.99 -4.07 -16.69
N LEU A 118 -19.14 -3.12 -17.06
CA LEU A 118 -18.00 -2.73 -16.24
C LEU A 118 -18.44 -1.99 -14.98
N MET A 119 -19.40 -1.08 -15.12
CA MET A 119 -20.01 -0.41 -13.96
C MET A 119 -20.76 -1.37 -13.04
N ASN A 120 -21.45 -2.36 -13.60
CA ASN A 120 -22.09 -3.40 -12.79
C ASN A 120 -21.05 -4.20 -12.00
N ASN A 121 -19.93 -4.57 -12.60
CA ASN A 121 -18.84 -5.26 -11.91
C ASN A 121 -18.20 -4.38 -10.81
N THR A 122 -17.99 -3.09 -11.09
CA THR A 122 -17.55 -2.12 -10.05
C THR A 122 -18.51 -2.10 -8.87
N ILE A 123 -19.82 -2.05 -9.15
CA ILE A 123 -20.85 -2.04 -8.10
C ILE A 123 -20.85 -3.34 -7.30
N ASP A 124 -20.63 -4.50 -7.95
CA ASP A 124 -20.56 -5.79 -7.27
C ASP A 124 -19.35 -5.86 -6.32
N VAL A 125 -18.18 -5.36 -6.73
CA VAL A 125 -16.99 -5.22 -5.87
C VAL A 125 -17.30 -4.30 -4.67
N LEU A 126 -17.88 -3.14 -4.92
CA LEU A 126 -18.19 -2.17 -3.87
C LEU A 126 -19.25 -2.69 -2.89
N ARG A 127 -20.25 -3.45 -3.36
CA ARG A 127 -21.24 -4.10 -2.50
C ARG A 127 -20.61 -5.15 -1.60
N TYR A 128 -19.72 -5.98 -2.15
CA TYR A 128 -18.98 -6.91 -1.31
C TYR A 128 -18.20 -6.18 -0.22
N CYS A 129 -17.49 -5.11 -0.57
CA CYS A 129 -16.76 -4.29 0.41
C CYS A 129 -17.71 -3.70 1.47
N ASP A 130 -18.88 -3.23 1.07
CA ASP A 130 -19.89 -2.65 1.97
C ASP A 130 -20.46 -3.69 2.94
N ASP A 131 -20.72 -4.90 2.45
CA ASP A 131 -21.26 -6.02 3.24
C ASP A 131 -20.23 -6.60 4.22
N HIS A 132 -18.92 -6.36 4.00
CA HIS A 132 -17.82 -6.90 4.82
C HIS A 132 -17.07 -5.80 5.61
N ASP A 133 -17.61 -4.57 5.68
CA ASP A 133 -17.02 -3.43 6.38
C ASP A 133 -15.59 -3.09 5.91
N ILE A 134 -15.28 -3.28 4.63
CA ILE A 134 -14.00 -2.97 4.02
C ILE A 134 -14.02 -1.51 3.55
N ASP A 135 -13.14 -0.67 4.06
CA ASP A 135 -13.00 0.71 3.61
C ASP A 135 -12.42 0.78 2.19
N VAL A 136 -12.99 1.61 1.33
CA VAL A 136 -12.58 1.72 -0.07
C VAL A 136 -11.95 3.07 -0.36
N ALA A 137 -10.74 3.03 -0.98
CA ALA A 137 -10.15 4.14 -1.71
C ALA A 137 -10.60 4.03 -3.18
N PHE A 138 -11.52 4.89 -3.57
CA PHE A 138 -12.10 4.91 -4.91
C PHE A 138 -11.43 5.95 -5.78
N GLY A 139 -11.23 5.67 -7.06
CA GLY A 139 -10.63 6.62 -7.99
C GLY A 139 -10.71 6.20 -9.45
N CYS A 140 -10.07 6.99 -10.31
CA CYS A 140 -9.96 6.67 -11.72
C CYS A 140 -8.50 6.63 -12.17
N TRP A 141 -8.17 5.66 -13.03
CA TRP A 141 -6.84 5.54 -13.63
C TRP A 141 -6.49 6.74 -14.53
N ASN A 142 -7.49 7.32 -15.16
CA ASN A 142 -7.33 8.38 -16.15
C ASN A 142 -8.45 9.42 -16.04
N VAL A 143 -8.26 10.51 -16.74
CA VAL A 143 -9.26 11.59 -16.90
C VAL A 143 -9.72 11.67 -18.36
N PRO A 144 -10.92 12.19 -18.62
CA PRO A 144 -11.42 12.37 -19.99
C PRO A 144 -10.42 13.13 -20.88
N GLY A 145 -10.32 12.73 -22.14
CA GLY A 145 -9.41 13.34 -23.11
C GLY A 145 -7.95 12.85 -23.03
N SER A 146 -7.55 12.10 -22.01
CA SER A 146 -6.21 11.54 -21.88
C SER A 146 -6.00 10.29 -22.76
N LEU A 147 -7.08 9.64 -23.20
CA LEU A 147 -7.03 8.42 -23.97
C LEU A 147 -7.18 8.66 -25.48
N GLY A 148 -6.03 8.84 -26.16
CA GLY A 148 -5.92 8.35 -27.53
C GLY A 148 -6.52 9.17 -28.65
N LYS A 149 -6.84 10.41 -28.46
CA LYS A 149 -7.00 11.34 -29.58
C LYS A 149 -5.79 12.23 -29.63
N ASP A 150 -4.94 12.06 -30.65
CA ASP A 150 -3.86 12.96 -31.01
C ASP A 150 -3.06 13.55 -29.83
N GLU A 151 -1.75 13.40 -29.84
CA GLU A 151 -0.83 13.88 -28.78
C GLU A 151 -0.97 15.36 -28.44
N TYR A 152 -1.66 16.13 -29.25
CA TYR A 152 -1.97 17.55 -29.03
C TYR A 152 -3.25 17.78 -28.23
N ASN A 153 -4.18 16.82 -28.22
CA ASN A 153 -5.46 16.92 -27.53
C ASN A 153 -5.42 16.46 -26.07
N MET A 154 -4.29 15.91 -25.62
CA MET A 154 -4.14 15.38 -24.27
C MET A 154 -4.20 16.42 -23.16
N PHE A 155 -4.12 17.69 -23.48
CA PHE A 155 -3.88 18.76 -22.52
C PHE A 155 -5.11 19.57 -22.16
N THR A 156 -6.23 19.33 -22.79
CA THR A 156 -7.46 20.05 -22.48
C THR A 156 -8.18 19.50 -21.27
N ASN A 157 -8.02 18.20 -20.99
CA ASN A 157 -8.67 17.53 -19.86
C ASN A 157 -7.64 16.96 -18.88
N VAL A 158 -7.31 17.76 -17.92
CA VAL A 158 -6.43 17.42 -16.81
C VAL A 158 -7.25 17.42 -15.50
N THR A 159 -6.68 16.86 -14.44
CA THR A 159 -7.37 16.81 -13.13
C THR A 159 -7.78 18.18 -12.59
N SER A 160 -7.14 19.26 -13.04
CA SER A 160 -7.52 20.65 -12.70
C SER A 160 -8.74 21.18 -13.45
N ASP A 161 -9.23 20.47 -14.47
CA ASP A 161 -10.42 20.88 -15.22
C ASP A 161 -11.67 20.79 -14.32
N PRO A 162 -12.50 21.85 -14.21
CA PRO A 162 -13.72 21.80 -13.41
C PRO A 162 -14.71 20.72 -13.85
N ARG A 163 -14.70 20.30 -15.12
CA ARG A 163 -15.53 19.20 -15.62
C ARG A 163 -15.18 17.88 -14.95
N TRP A 164 -13.89 17.62 -14.73
CA TRP A 164 -13.43 16.46 -13.99
C TRP A 164 -14.01 16.42 -12.56
N ALA A 165 -14.00 17.55 -11.86
CA ALA A 165 -14.59 17.64 -10.53
C ALA A 165 -16.11 17.37 -10.54
N THR A 166 -16.81 17.84 -11.58
CA THR A 166 -18.25 17.58 -11.77
C THR A 166 -18.48 16.08 -12.01
N MET A 167 -17.77 15.46 -12.95
CA MET A 167 -17.87 14.03 -13.27
C MET A 167 -17.56 13.14 -12.05
N THR A 168 -16.54 13.52 -11.29
CA THR A 168 -16.19 12.84 -10.01
C THR A 168 -17.33 12.89 -9.02
N ALA A 169 -17.93 14.05 -8.85
CA ALA A 169 -19.05 14.20 -7.92
C ALA A 169 -20.31 13.46 -8.41
N ASP A 170 -20.56 13.41 -9.72
CA ASP A 170 -21.68 12.69 -10.32
C ASP A 170 -21.57 11.17 -10.14
N ILE A 171 -20.39 10.57 -10.38
CA ILE A 171 -20.21 9.13 -10.17
C ILE A 171 -20.31 8.76 -8.69
N LEU A 172 -19.76 9.57 -7.78
CA LEU A 172 -19.88 9.33 -6.35
C LEU A 172 -21.32 9.49 -5.86
N GLU A 173 -22.06 10.47 -6.38
CA GLU A 173 -23.49 10.62 -6.10
C GLU A 173 -24.29 9.40 -6.57
N TYR A 174 -24.02 8.90 -7.77
CA TYR A 174 -24.64 7.69 -8.27
C TYR A 174 -24.36 6.48 -7.38
N LEU A 175 -23.10 6.25 -7.03
CA LEU A 175 -22.71 5.10 -6.20
C LEU A 175 -23.28 5.20 -4.79
N ILE A 176 -23.23 6.37 -4.17
CA ILE A 176 -23.62 6.56 -2.77
C ILE A 176 -25.14 6.71 -2.63
N ASN A 177 -25.75 7.62 -3.39
CA ASN A 177 -27.16 7.96 -3.20
C ASN A 177 -28.10 7.01 -3.96
N PHE A 178 -27.72 6.53 -5.15
CA PHE A 178 -28.61 5.66 -5.94
C PHE A 178 -28.31 4.17 -5.73
N GLN A 179 -27.04 3.78 -5.56
CA GLN A 179 -26.66 2.39 -5.32
C GLN A 179 -26.58 2.05 -3.82
N GLY A 180 -26.56 3.05 -2.95
CA GLY A 180 -26.53 2.87 -1.49
C GLY A 180 -25.18 2.45 -0.94
N ILE A 181 -24.09 2.62 -1.68
CA ILE A 181 -22.72 2.25 -1.30
C ILE A 181 -22.24 3.18 -0.18
N ARG A 182 -21.68 2.61 0.91
CA ARG A 182 -21.22 3.32 2.11
C ARG A 182 -19.74 3.11 2.39
N CYS A 183 -19.11 2.12 1.78
CA CYS A 183 -17.71 1.74 2.02
C CYS A 183 -16.70 2.75 1.44
N ILE A 184 -17.08 3.63 0.52
CA ILE A 184 -16.18 4.62 -0.07
C ILE A 184 -15.83 5.68 0.98
N LYS A 185 -14.60 5.62 1.52
CA LYS A 185 -14.09 6.56 2.53
C LYS A 185 -13.09 7.53 1.97
N TYR A 186 -12.39 7.13 0.91
CA TYR A 186 -11.30 7.89 0.32
C TYR A 186 -11.54 8.07 -1.18
N PHE A 187 -11.07 9.21 -1.70
CA PHE A 187 -11.06 9.46 -3.14
C PHE A 187 -9.64 9.76 -3.62
N VAL A 188 -9.20 9.03 -4.64
CA VAL A 188 -7.93 9.21 -5.34
C VAL A 188 -8.16 10.09 -6.55
N ASN A 189 -7.68 11.35 -6.51
CA ASN A 189 -7.90 12.32 -7.58
C ASN A 189 -7.13 11.98 -8.87
N SER A 190 -5.97 11.35 -8.75
CA SER A 190 -5.12 10.95 -9.87
C SER A 190 -4.13 9.88 -9.40
N ASN A 191 -4.04 8.79 -10.15
CA ASN A 191 -3.01 7.78 -9.95
C ASN A 191 -1.64 8.34 -10.32
N GLU A 192 -0.66 8.19 -9.44
CA GLU A 192 0.75 8.57 -9.63
C GLU A 192 0.98 9.90 -10.35
N PRO A 193 0.44 11.03 -9.88
CA PRO A 193 0.50 12.30 -10.60
C PRO A 193 1.93 12.83 -10.78
N ASN A 194 2.90 12.35 -10.01
CA ASN A 194 4.32 12.66 -10.17
C ASN A 194 5.03 11.74 -11.18
N TYR A 195 4.39 10.63 -11.59
CA TYR A 195 4.92 9.75 -12.60
C TYR A 195 4.55 10.29 -13.98
N SER A 196 5.41 11.10 -14.54
CA SER A 196 5.28 11.57 -15.92
C SER A 196 5.60 10.46 -16.94
N GLY A 197 5.33 9.20 -16.58
CA GLY A 197 5.70 7.99 -17.29
C GLY A 197 4.98 7.76 -18.60
N VAL A 198 4.29 8.74 -19.09
CA VAL A 198 4.00 8.85 -20.51
C VAL A 198 5.28 9.39 -21.15
N GLU A 199 6.27 8.51 -21.29
CA GLU A 199 7.52 8.80 -21.95
C GLU A 199 7.28 9.58 -23.24
N GLY A 200 7.92 10.73 -23.36
CA GLY A 200 7.87 11.59 -24.56
C GLY A 200 6.69 12.54 -24.64
N LYS A 201 5.70 12.49 -23.77
CA LYS A 201 4.50 13.34 -23.84
C LYS A 201 4.47 14.48 -22.85
N SER A 202 5.38 14.52 -21.87
CA SER A 202 5.37 15.47 -20.76
C SER A 202 6.11 16.79 -21.03
N LYS A 203 6.59 17.07 -22.22
CA LYS A 203 7.33 18.31 -22.49
C LYS A 203 6.55 19.61 -22.17
N ASN A 204 5.24 19.52 -21.99
CA ASN A 204 4.37 20.64 -21.66
C ASN A 204 3.77 20.58 -20.23
N TYR A 205 3.99 19.51 -19.47
CA TYR A 205 3.63 19.49 -18.03
C TYR A 205 4.73 20.15 -17.21
N ASN A 206 4.86 21.46 -17.33
CA ASN A 206 5.85 22.21 -16.56
C ASN A 206 5.51 22.31 -15.08
N ASN A 207 4.34 21.85 -14.66
CA ASN A 207 3.93 21.86 -13.25
C ASN A 207 2.84 20.85 -12.93
N THR A 208 3.22 19.56 -12.87
CA THR A 208 2.30 18.47 -12.55
C THR A 208 1.70 18.62 -11.15
N PHE A 209 2.45 19.15 -10.19
CA PHE A 209 1.96 19.41 -8.84
C PHE A 209 0.85 20.48 -8.82
N ASP A 210 1.00 21.61 -9.52
CA ASP A 210 -0.01 22.68 -9.52
C ASP A 210 -1.33 22.22 -10.18
N ILE A 211 -1.23 21.43 -11.25
CA ILE A 211 -2.39 20.83 -11.91
C ILE A 211 -3.12 19.89 -10.95
N TRP A 212 -2.40 18.99 -10.33
CA TRP A 212 -2.94 18.08 -9.32
C TRP A 212 -3.55 18.85 -8.14
N ALA A 213 -2.85 19.83 -7.60
CA ALA A 213 -3.28 20.63 -6.45
C ALA A 213 -4.57 21.43 -6.74
N GLN A 214 -4.69 21.97 -7.97
CA GLN A 214 -5.93 22.64 -8.38
C GLN A 214 -7.07 21.63 -8.52
N GLY A 215 -6.79 20.44 -9.07
CA GLY A 215 -7.76 19.36 -9.18
C GLY A 215 -8.32 18.94 -7.81
N VAL A 216 -7.44 18.73 -6.83
CA VAL A 216 -7.84 18.40 -5.44
C VAL A 216 -8.79 19.47 -4.87
N LYS A 217 -8.48 20.76 -5.05
CA LYS A 217 -9.35 21.85 -4.58
C LYS A 217 -10.71 21.86 -5.29
N ASN A 218 -10.72 21.65 -6.61
CA ASN A 218 -11.95 21.61 -7.39
C ASN A 218 -12.83 20.42 -6.97
N VAL A 219 -12.23 19.23 -6.82
CA VAL A 219 -12.96 18.03 -6.39
C VAL A 219 -13.47 18.20 -4.95
N ARG A 220 -12.66 18.74 -4.03
CA ARG A 220 -13.12 19.00 -2.66
C ARG A 220 -14.36 19.89 -2.65
N LYS A 221 -14.31 20.99 -3.42
CA LYS A 221 -15.46 21.88 -3.54
C LYS A 221 -16.70 21.17 -4.11
N ALA A 222 -16.54 20.39 -5.18
CA ALA A 222 -17.65 19.68 -5.82
C ALA A 222 -18.28 18.64 -4.89
N LEU A 223 -17.46 17.94 -4.09
CA LEU A 223 -17.94 16.98 -3.09
C LEU A 223 -18.66 17.68 -1.93
N ASP A 224 -18.13 18.81 -1.44
CA ASP A 224 -18.74 19.59 -0.37
C ASP A 224 -20.11 20.16 -0.79
N ASP A 225 -20.20 20.70 -2.01
CA ASP A 225 -21.43 21.23 -2.58
C ASP A 225 -22.55 20.16 -2.66
N ARG A 226 -22.20 18.86 -2.70
CA ARG A 226 -23.13 17.72 -2.72
C ARG A 226 -23.29 17.00 -1.38
N GLY A 227 -22.68 17.50 -0.32
CA GLY A 227 -22.78 16.93 1.02
C GLY A 227 -21.87 15.73 1.28
N PHE A 228 -20.85 15.48 0.42
CA PHE A 228 -19.86 14.41 0.56
C PHE A 228 -18.57 14.86 1.27
N GLY A 229 -18.70 15.80 2.21
CA GLY A 229 -17.57 16.32 3.01
C GLY A 229 -16.85 15.27 3.86
N ASN A 230 -17.48 14.13 4.10
CA ASN A 230 -16.92 12.98 4.82
C ASN A 230 -15.96 12.12 3.97
N ILE A 231 -15.99 12.22 2.64
CA ILE A 231 -15.04 11.52 1.77
C ILE A 231 -13.71 12.24 1.80
N LYS A 232 -12.67 11.55 2.21
CA LYS A 232 -11.32 12.09 2.32
C LYS A 232 -10.62 12.04 0.97
N ILE A 233 -10.18 13.19 0.45
CA ILE A 233 -9.35 13.22 -0.75
C ILE A 233 -7.92 12.88 -0.36
N ILE A 234 -7.31 11.94 -1.07
CA ILE A 234 -5.95 11.48 -0.81
C ILE A 234 -4.95 12.52 -1.32
N GLY A 235 -4.08 12.95 -0.42
CA GLY A 235 -2.98 13.86 -0.71
C GLY A 235 -1.77 13.09 -1.25
N GLY A 236 -1.47 13.30 -2.53
CA GLY A 236 -0.40 12.63 -3.24
C GLY A 236 -0.92 11.50 -4.12
N ASP A 237 -0.98 10.29 -3.61
CA ASP A 237 -1.07 9.03 -4.38
C ASP A 237 0.10 8.90 -5.35
N THR A 238 1.27 9.31 -4.88
CA THR A 238 2.51 9.47 -5.64
C THR A 238 3.38 8.24 -5.59
N THR A 239 4.20 8.01 -6.61
CA THR A 239 5.15 6.89 -6.64
C THR A 239 6.58 7.34 -6.28
N GLY A 240 7.30 6.44 -5.61
CA GLY A 240 8.69 6.65 -5.20
C GLY A 240 8.86 7.62 -4.01
N PHE A 241 10.00 7.53 -3.34
CA PHE A 241 10.23 8.29 -2.09
C PHE A 241 10.40 9.78 -2.33
N ASP A 242 11.24 10.17 -3.30
CA ASP A 242 11.59 11.57 -3.55
C ASP A 242 10.38 12.36 -4.07
N GLY A 243 9.65 11.80 -5.05
CA GLY A 243 8.43 12.41 -5.58
C GLY A 243 7.33 12.56 -4.53
N THR A 244 7.20 11.58 -3.64
CA THR A 244 6.27 11.65 -2.50
C THR A 244 6.65 12.78 -1.54
N MET A 245 7.91 12.90 -1.19
CA MET A 245 8.39 13.98 -0.32
C MET A 245 8.16 15.36 -0.93
N GLU A 246 8.39 15.51 -2.24
CA GLU A 246 8.16 16.76 -2.97
C GLU A 246 6.67 17.16 -2.94
N TYR A 247 5.76 16.24 -3.22
CA TYR A 247 4.32 16.49 -3.15
C TYR A 247 3.84 16.82 -1.74
N PHE A 248 4.31 16.11 -0.74
CA PHE A 248 3.94 16.38 0.65
C PHE A 248 4.49 17.71 1.15
N GLU A 249 5.66 18.13 0.65
CA GLU A 249 6.18 19.46 0.87
C GLU A 249 5.31 20.54 0.19
N GLY A 250 4.95 20.32 -1.07
CA GLY A 250 4.05 21.19 -1.83
C GLY A 250 2.70 21.38 -1.13
N ILE A 251 2.08 20.31 -0.63
CA ILE A 251 0.83 20.38 0.17
C ILE A 251 1.03 21.31 1.38
N SER A 252 2.20 21.28 2.03
CA SER A 252 2.46 22.10 3.22
C SER A 252 2.54 23.61 2.94
N THR A 253 2.74 24.02 1.70
CA THR A 253 2.90 25.44 1.33
C THR A 253 1.57 26.19 1.19
N SER A 254 0.46 25.47 0.97
CA SER A 254 -0.87 26.07 0.77
C SER A 254 -1.84 25.66 1.89
N LYS A 255 -2.39 26.65 2.60
CA LYS A 255 -3.41 26.39 3.61
C LYS A 255 -4.65 25.72 3.00
N GLU A 256 -5.13 26.23 1.87
CA GLU A 256 -6.33 25.71 1.19
C GLU A 256 -6.13 24.26 0.75
N LEU A 257 -4.94 23.92 0.23
CA LEU A 257 -4.64 22.55 -0.17
C LEU A 257 -4.51 21.62 1.05
N LYS A 258 -3.88 22.08 2.14
CA LYS A 258 -3.85 21.32 3.39
C LYS A 258 -5.25 21.00 3.93
N GLU A 259 -6.19 21.95 3.80
CA GLU A 259 -7.58 21.79 4.23
C GLU A 259 -8.37 20.87 3.29
N ALA A 260 -8.07 20.86 1.99
CA ALA A 260 -8.73 20.03 1.00
C ALA A 260 -8.31 18.55 1.06
N VAL A 261 -7.08 18.27 1.49
CA VAL A 261 -6.56 16.91 1.64
C VAL A 261 -7.07 16.28 2.93
N GLY A 262 -7.66 15.09 2.83
CA GLY A 262 -8.21 14.36 3.97
C GLY A 262 -7.21 13.45 4.66
N ASP A 263 -6.45 12.67 3.89
CA ASP A 263 -5.34 11.81 4.34
C ASP A 263 -4.23 11.80 3.29
N TYR A 264 -3.10 11.16 3.57
CA TYR A 264 -1.95 11.09 2.67
C TYR A 264 -1.80 9.70 2.06
N GLY A 265 -1.47 9.64 0.77
CA GLY A 265 -1.26 8.39 0.04
C GLY A 265 -0.03 8.40 -0.84
N PHE A 266 0.61 7.24 -0.94
CA PHE A 266 1.78 7.05 -1.80
C PHE A 266 1.98 5.57 -2.15
N HIS A 267 2.77 5.32 -3.19
CA HIS A 267 3.12 3.99 -3.68
C HIS A 267 4.58 3.71 -3.42
N VAL A 268 4.88 2.51 -2.98
CA VAL A 268 6.25 2.07 -2.75
C VAL A 268 6.51 0.74 -3.41
N TYR A 269 7.18 0.80 -4.53
CA TYR A 269 7.85 -0.33 -5.15
C TYR A 269 9.35 -0.19 -4.90
N CYS A 270 9.98 -1.19 -4.36
CA CYS A 270 11.40 -1.13 -4.05
C CYS A 270 12.12 -2.45 -4.40
N PRO A 271 13.43 -2.39 -4.68
CA PRO A 271 14.21 -3.59 -4.87
C PRO A 271 14.43 -4.33 -3.54
N ASN A 272 14.64 -5.63 -3.62
CA ASN A 272 14.89 -6.50 -2.46
C ASN A 272 15.94 -5.95 -1.50
N MET A 273 16.98 -5.33 -2.04
CA MET A 273 18.08 -4.77 -1.23
C MET A 273 17.62 -3.72 -0.23
N ILE A 274 16.60 -2.94 -0.53
CA ILE A 274 16.02 -1.94 0.38
C ILE A 274 15.30 -2.62 1.55
N ILE A 275 14.63 -3.73 1.29
CA ILE A 275 14.02 -4.56 2.36
C ILE A 275 15.12 -5.22 3.19
N ASP A 276 16.10 -5.82 2.49
CA ASP A 276 17.15 -6.61 3.12
C ASP A 276 18.07 -5.78 4.01
N SER A 277 18.31 -4.51 3.66
CA SER A 277 19.07 -3.57 4.49
C SER A 277 18.28 -2.96 5.66
N GLY A 278 16.95 -2.96 5.62
CA GLY A 278 16.09 -2.22 6.57
C GLY A 278 15.89 -0.74 6.22
N ASP A 279 16.39 -0.30 5.07
CA ASP A 279 16.29 1.10 4.63
C ASP A 279 14.84 1.53 4.38
N LEU A 280 13.95 0.58 4.08
CA LEU A 280 12.53 0.89 3.87
C LEU A 280 11.93 1.58 5.10
N ALA A 281 12.17 1.05 6.30
CA ALA A 281 11.65 1.64 7.54
C ALA A 281 12.18 3.07 7.76
N VAL A 282 13.43 3.34 7.37
CA VAL A 282 14.04 4.67 7.49
C VAL A 282 13.34 5.66 6.57
N ARG A 283 13.25 5.33 5.27
CA ARG A 283 12.64 6.20 4.25
C ARG A 283 11.17 6.47 4.50
N VAL A 284 10.42 5.44 4.88
CA VAL A 284 8.99 5.57 5.21
C VAL A 284 8.78 6.41 6.48
N ARG A 285 9.68 6.28 7.46
CA ARG A 285 9.64 7.11 8.67
C ARG A 285 9.83 8.60 8.34
N ASP A 286 10.70 8.93 7.38
CA ASP A 286 10.89 10.32 6.95
C ASP A 286 9.61 10.90 6.32
N ILE A 287 8.91 10.11 5.50
CA ILE A 287 7.59 10.47 4.95
C ILE A 287 6.58 10.70 6.09
N TYR A 288 6.52 9.78 7.06
CA TYR A 288 5.63 9.91 8.22
C TYR A 288 5.91 11.18 9.03
N GLN A 289 7.18 11.54 9.25
CA GLN A 289 7.54 12.78 9.94
C GLN A 289 7.11 14.03 9.15
N LYS A 290 7.15 14.00 7.83
CA LYS A 290 6.63 15.07 6.98
C LYS A 290 5.12 15.26 7.18
N VAL A 291 4.34 14.17 7.14
CA VAL A 291 2.89 14.19 7.43
C VAL A 291 2.62 14.81 8.80
N LYS A 292 3.30 14.34 9.84
CA LYS A 292 3.16 14.89 11.21
C LYS A 292 3.47 16.37 11.30
N LYS A 293 4.48 16.86 10.58
CA LYS A 293 4.83 18.28 10.53
C LYS A 293 3.70 19.09 9.92
N ASN A 294 3.17 18.66 8.77
CA ASN A 294 2.06 19.31 8.09
C ASN A 294 0.81 19.38 8.99
N ASP A 295 0.48 18.28 9.65
CA ASP A 295 -0.68 18.16 10.51
C ASP A 295 -0.61 19.03 11.76
N LYS A 296 0.58 19.15 12.34
CA LYS A 296 0.81 20.00 13.52
C LYS A 296 0.44 21.46 13.26
N GLU A 297 0.70 21.95 12.07
CA GLU A 297 0.39 23.34 11.68
C GLU A 297 -1.13 23.57 11.57
N LEU A 298 -1.91 22.54 11.24
CA LEU A 298 -3.35 22.61 11.14
C LEU A 298 -4.10 22.19 12.41
N GLY A 299 -3.41 21.60 13.39
CA GLY A 299 -4.04 21.02 14.56
C GLY A 299 -4.91 19.80 14.25
N VAL A 300 -4.63 19.08 13.15
CA VAL A 300 -5.31 17.85 12.73
C VAL A 300 -4.38 16.65 12.88
N LYS A 301 -4.94 15.46 12.77
CA LYS A 301 -4.19 14.21 12.71
C LYS A 301 -4.68 13.41 11.51
N ARG A 302 -3.87 13.37 10.47
CA ARG A 302 -4.08 12.56 9.29
C ARG A 302 -3.12 11.39 9.28
N ILE A 303 -3.39 10.43 8.46
CA ILE A 303 -2.63 9.18 8.43
C ILE A 303 -2.03 8.95 7.05
N PRO A 304 -0.81 8.43 6.98
CA PRO A 304 -0.20 8.00 5.74
C PRO A 304 -0.60 6.56 5.41
N HIS A 305 -0.98 6.35 4.16
CA HIS A 305 -1.33 5.06 3.60
C HIS A 305 -0.37 4.71 2.45
N ILE A 306 -0.01 3.45 2.32
CA ILE A 306 0.59 2.93 1.10
C ILE A 306 -0.53 2.31 0.27
N TRP A 307 -0.90 2.96 -0.84
CA TRP A 307 -1.99 2.53 -1.71
C TRP A 307 -1.56 1.54 -2.80
N GLU A 308 -0.26 1.39 -3.03
CA GLU A 308 0.31 0.30 -3.81
C GLU A 308 1.66 -0.12 -3.21
N ALA A 309 1.74 -1.40 -2.85
CA ALA A 309 2.92 -2.01 -2.26
C ALA A 309 3.41 -3.19 -3.09
N GLY A 310 4.68 -3.19 -3.47
CA GLY A 310 5.28 -4.28 -4.24
C GLY A 310 6.80 -4.25 -4.29
N LEU A 311 7.40 -5.26 -4.91
CA LEU A 311 8.85 -5.36 -5.11
C LEU A 311 9.19 -5.30 -6.60
N TYR A 312 10.25 -4.58 -6.94
CA TYR A 312 10.70 -4.46 -8.34
C TYR A 312 11.42 -5.67 -8.89
N ASP A 313 12.09 -6.44 -8.02
CA ASP A 313 12.86 -7.60 -8.47
C ASP A 313 11.93 -8.60 -9.17
N GLY A 314 12.34 -9.05 -10.35
CA GLY A 314 11.54 -9.93 -11.21
C GLY A 314 10.54 -9.22 -12.12
N LYS A 315 10.41 -7.89 -12.04
CA LYS A 315 9.57 -7.13 -12.96
C LYS A 315 10.10 -7.19 -14.38
N ASN A 316 9.22 -7.52 -15.32
CA ASN A 316 9.45 -7.36 -16.75
C ASN A 316 8.81 -6.03 -17.20
N PRO A 317 9.62 -5.05 -17.65
CA PRO A 317 9.09 -3.74 -18.05
C PRO A 317 8.25 -3.79 -19.34
N GLU A 318 8.46 -4.78 -20.22
CA GLU A 318 7.73 -4.88 -21.49
C GLU A 318 6.29 -5.38 -21.30
N THR A 319 6.09 -6.27 -20.33
CA THR A 319 4.78 -6.89 -20.05
C THR A 319 4.14 -6.39 -18.77
N ASP A 320 4.83 -5.51 -18.04
CA ASP A 320 4.43 -5.05 -16.70
C ASP A 320 3.99 -6.21 -15.79
N SER A 321 4.76 -7.29 -15.79
CA SER A 321 4.52 -8.48 -14.98
C SER A 321 5.72 -8.77 -14.07
N ASN A 322 5.50 -9.48 -12.98
CA ASN A 322 6.55 -9.82 -12.03
C ASN A 322 6.63 -11.34 -11.81
N SER A 323 7.63 -11.98 -12.38
CA SER A 323 7.81 -13.43 -12.24
C SER A 323 8.23 -13.86 -10.83
N TYR A 324 8.76 -12.95 -10.03
CA TYR A 324 9.23 -13.24 -8.67
C TYR A 324 8.09 -13.52 -7.69
N ILE A 325 6.87 -13.03 -7.96
CA ILE A 325 5.69 -13.25 -7.11
C ILE A 325 5.34 -14.73 -6.89
N ALA A 326 5.81 -15.63 -7.77
CA ALA A 326 5.62 -17.06 -7.64
C ALA A 326 6.55 -17.73 -6.59
N ASN A 327 7.49 -16.99 -6.00
CA ASN A 327 8.46 -17.53 -5.06
C ASN A 327 8.06 -17.27 -3.60
N TYR A 328 8.35 -18.21 -2.72
CA TYR A 328 8.18 -18.04 -1.27
C TYR A 328 8.96 -16.84 -0.72
N SER A 329 10.15 -16.58 -1.26
CA SER A 329 11.00 -15.46 -0.86
C SER A 329 10.39 -14.09 -1.20
N TYR A 330 9.51 -13.99 -2.22
CA TYR A 330 8.72 -12.78 -2.46
C TYR A 330 7.77 -12.53 -1.28
N GLY A 331 7.00 -13.53 -0.88
CA GLY A 331 6.06 -13.40 0.24
C GLY A 331 6.75 -13.11 1.57
N LEU A 332 7.94 -13.70 1.81
CA LEU A 332 8.73 -13.40 2.99
C LEU A 332 9.21 -11.93 3.01
N ARG A 333 9.65 -11.40 1.86
CA ARG A 333 10.04 -9.98 1.76
C ARG A 333 8.85 -9.04 1.81
N MET A 334 7.69 -9.39 1.26
CA MET A 334 6.47 -8.60 1.43
C MET A 334 6.01 -8.56 2.88
N ALA A 335 6.20 -9.65 3.63
CA ALA A 335 5.97 -9.65 5.07
C ALA A 335 6.95 -8.71 5.79
N ASP A 336 8.25 -8.76 5.50
CA ASP A 336 9.25 -7.84 6.07
C ASP A 336 8.98 -6.38 5.66
N TYR A 337 8.58 -6.14 4.41
CA TYR A 337 8.09 -4.85 3.92
C TYR A 337 6.97 -4.32 4.83
N THR A 338 5.97 -5.16 5.10
CA THR A 338 4.82 -4.79 5.94
C THR A 338 5.24 -4.43 7.36
N LEU A 339 6.12 -5.22 7.97
CA LEU A 339 6.64 -4.91 9.30
C LEU A 339 7.40 -3.57 9.30
N GLN A 340 8.30 -3.37 8.34
CA GLN A 340 9.09 -2.14 8.22
C GLN A 340 8.21 -0.90 8.08
N CYS A 341 7.17 -0.97 7.25
CA CYS A 341 6.24 0.14 7.07
C CYS A 341 5.38 0.40 8.32
N ALA A 342 4.86 -0.65 8.96
CA ALA A 342 4.04 -0.52 10.16
C ALA A 342 4.84 0.08 11.34
N ILE A 343 6.07 -0.40 11.59
CA ILE A 343 6.93 0.17 12.64
C ILE A 343 7.48 1.57 12.30
N ALA A 344 7.43 1.97 11.03
CA ALA A 344 7.74 3.33 10.61
C ALA A 344 6.57 4.31 10.77
N GLY A 345 5.35 3.83 11.03
CA GLY A 345 4.17 4.64 11.32
C GLY A 345 3.12 4.70 10.20
N VAL A 346 3.22 3.84 9.18
CA VAL A 346 2.18 3.70 8.14
C VAL A 346 0.96 2.99 8.74
N ASN A 347 -0.22 3.56 8.50
CA ASN A 347 -1.46 3.08 9.11
C ASN A 347 -2.20 2.04 8.29
N SER A 348 -2.02 2.01 6.97
CA SER A 348 -2.53 0.93 6.13
C SER A 348 -1.64 0.68 4.91
N ILE A 349 -1.68 -0.53 4.41
CA ILE A 349 -0.89 -0.98 3.27
C ILE A 349 -1.79 -1.79 2.35
N VAL A 350 -1.90 -1.37 1.10
CA VAL A 350 -2.63 -2.04 0.03
C VAL A 350 -1.61 -2.71 -0.90
N TYR A 351 -1.69 -4.02 -1.01
CA TYR A 351 -0.80 -4.79 -1.86
C TYR A 351 -1.24 -4.72 -3.33
N TRP A 352 -0.29 -4.56 -4.22
CA TRP A 352 -0.49 -4.65 -5.66
C TRP A 352 -0.16 -6.06 -6.14
N ASP A 353 -1.10 -6.87 -6.64
CA ASP A 353 -2.53 -6.67 -6.64
C ASP A 353 -3.24 -8.00 -6.25
N PHE A 354 -4.56 -8.06 -6.24
CA PHE A 354 -5.31 -9.22 -5.83
C PHE A 354 -5.33 -10.32 -6.90
N ASP A 355 -5.66 -9.97 -8.14
CA ASP A 355 -5.95 -10.92 -9.21
C ASP A 355 -5.44 -10.42 -10.57
N ASP A 356 -4.61 -11.21 -11.24
CA ASP A 356 -4.12 -10.88 -12.57
C ASP A 356 -5.24 -10.64 -13.60
N GLY A 357 -6.46 -11.11 -13.32
CA GLY A 357 -7.61 -10.91 -14.18
C GLY A 357 -8.14 -9.50 -14.22
N MET A 358 -7.73 -8.63 -13.28
CA MET A 358 -8.16 -7.23 -13.28
C MET A 358 -7.47 -6.42 -14.38
N HIS A 359 -6.19 -6.70 -14.65
CA HIS A 359 -5.35 -5.91 -15.54
C HIS A 359 -4.65 -6.76 -16.59
N PHE A 360 -4.79 -6.38 -17.85
CA PHE A 360 -4.08 -7.03 -18.94
C PHE A 360 -3.74 -6.03 -20.05
N MET A 361 -2.85 -6.45 -20.94
CA MET A 361 -2.45 -5.70 -22.12
C MET A 361 -2.89 -6.46 -23.37
N TYR A 362 -3.41 -5.74 -24.36
CA TYR A 362 -3.58 -6.28 -25.69
C TYR A 362 -2.30 -6.08 -26.51
N ASN A 363 -1.79 -7.17 -27.05
CA ASN A 363 -0.68 -7.13 -27.99
C ASN A 363 -1.17 -6.64 -29.37
N SER A 364 -0.22 -6.25 -30.21
CA SER A 364 -0.53 -5.77 -31.57
C SER A 364 -1.23 -6.83 -32.47
N ASP A 365 -1.14 -8.11 -32.12
CA ASP A 365 -1.80 -9.22 -32.78
C ASP A 365 -3.19 -9.55 -32.21
N GLY A 366 -3.67 -8.77 -31.24
CA GLY A 366 -4.95 -8.97 -30.55
C GLY A 366 -4.92 -10.04 -29.45
N THR A 367 -3.77 -10.64 -29.16
CA THR A 367 -3.63 -11.53 -28.00
C THR A 367 -3.55 -10.74 -26.71
N MET A 368 -3.99 -11.35 -25.59
CA MET A 368 -3.89 -10.78 -24.26
C MET A 368 -2.67 -11.28 -23.50
N THR A 369 -2.05 -10.40 -22.76
CA THR A 369 -1.03 -10.75 -21.76
C THR A 369 -1.46 -10.18 -20.42
N SER A 370 -1.62 -11.05 -19.40
CA SER A 370 -1.92 -10.60 -18.04
C SER A 370 -0.74 -9.82 -17.46
N LYS A 371 -1.03 -8.74 -16.74
CA LYS A 371 -0.05 -8.06 -15.89
C LYS A 371 0.09 -8.89 -14.60
N GLY A 372 0.98 -9.87 -14.61
CA GLY A 372 1.12 -10.85 -13.54
C GLY A 372 1.72 -10.27 -12.27
N TRP A 373 0.90 -9.66 -11.43
CA TRP A 373 1.24 -9.15 -10.10
C TRP A 373 0.37 -9.75 -8.99
N GLY A 374 -0.79 -10.30 -9.33
CA GLY A 374 -1.82 -10.76 -8.41
C GLY A 374 -1.42 -11.89 -7.46
N MET A 375 -2.26 -12.16 -6.51
CA MET A 375 -2.14 -13.33 -5.62
C MET A 375 -2.49 -14.63 -6.33
N PHE A 376 -3.22 -14.55 -7.44
CA PHE A 376 -3.61 -15.63 -8.35
C PHE A 376 -4.04 -15.04 -9.69
N SER A 377 -4.51 -15.88 -10.63
CA SER A 377 -5.14 -15.42 -11.86
C SER A 377 -6.53 -16.04 -12.01
N SER A 378 -7.51 -15.22 -12.33
CA SER A 378 -8.86 -15.64 -12.72
C SER A 378 -9.05 -15.78 -14.23
N LEU A 379 -8.06 -15.42 -15.06
CA LEU A 379 -8.19 -15.45 -16.52
C LEU A 379 -8.34 -16.86 -17.08
N SER A 380 -9.31 -17.04 -17.99
CA SER A 380 -9.58 -18.32 -18.66
C SER A 380 -8.44 -18.78 -19.57
N THR A 381 -7.62 -17.86 -20.04
CA THR A 381 -6.46 -18.14 -20.92
C THR A 381 -5.22 -18.55 -20.14
N ASP A 382 -5.20 -18.34 -18.82
CA ASP A 382 -4.03 -18.66 -18.00
C ASP A 382 -4.00 -20.14 -17.62
N SER A 383 -2.78 -20.67 -17.48
CA SER A 383 -2.59 -22.07 -17.08
C SER A 383 -3.11 -22.33 -15.66
N ALA A 384 -3.50 -23.59 -15.39
CA ALA A 384 -3.92 -24.01 -14.05
C ALA A 384 -2.89 -23.67 -12.95
N MET A 385 -1.61 -23.56 -13.29
CA MET A 385 -0.56 -23.16 -12.35
C MET A 385 -0.66 -21.67 -11.98
N LYS A 386 -0.92 -20.79 -12.93
CA LYS A 386 -1.12 -19.36 -12.67
C LYS A 386 -2.42 -19.08 -11.91
N GLN A 387 -3.44 -19.94 -12.09
CA GLN A 387 -4.72 -19.83 -11.39
C GLN A 387 -4.64 -20.31 -9.93
N ARG A 388 -3.55 -20.94 -9.50
CA ARG A 388 -3.35 -21.30 -8.08
C ARG A 388 -2.98 -20.07 -7.26
N LEU A 389 -3.32 -20.13 -5.97
CA LEU A 389 -2.82 -19.16 -5.00
C LEU A 389 -1.30 -19.18 -4.97
N ARG A 390 -0.72 -18.01 -5.11
CA ARG A 390 0.74 -17.84 -5.02
C ARG A 390 1.19 -17.85 -3.57
N PRO A 391 2.44 -18.23 -3.28
CA PRO A 391 2.92 -18.32 -1.90
C PRO A 391 2.68 -17.04 -1.08
N TRP A 392 2.87 -15.87 -1.67
CA TRP A 392 2.71 -14.60 -0.96
C TRP A 392 1.27 -14.28 -0.52
N TYR A 393 0.25 -14.91 -1.12
CA TYR A 393 -1.11 -14.86 -0.61
C TYR A 393 -1.17 -15.38 0.84
N HIS A 394 -0.51 -16.49 1.12
CA HIS A 394 -0.55 -17.12 2.45
C HIS A 394 0.14 -16.28 3.52
N SER A 395 1.26 -15.62 3.20
CA SER A 395 1.87 -14.67 4.14
C SER A 395 0.98 -13.44 4.37
N SER A 396 0.30 -12.97 3.32
CA SER A 396 -0.64 -11.85 3.42
C SER A 396 -1.86 -12.20 4.28
N VAL A 397 -2.47 -13.38 4.10
CA VAL A 397 -3.58 -13.86 4.94
C VAL A 397 -3.21 -13.86 6.41
N LEU A 398 -2.04 -14.39 6.76
CA LEU A 398 -1.58 -14.41 8.15
C LEU A 398 -1.45 -13.00 8.74
N LEU A 399 -0.91 -12.06 7.96
CA LEU A 399 -0.73 -10.67 8.42
C LEU A 399 -2.05 -9.91 8.48
N THR A 400 -2.94 -10.04 7.48
CA THR A 400 -4.23 -9.34 7.46
C THR A 400 -5.12 -9.79 8.62
N ASN A 401 -5.12 -11.08 8.94
CA ASN A 401 -5.90 -11.60 10.05
C ASN A 401 -5.30 -11.30 11.42
N LEU A 402 -3.98 -11.10 11.53
CA LEU A 402 -3.35 -10.67 12.77
C LEU A 402 -3.46 -9.15 12.99
N MET A 403 -3.24 -8.36 11.94
CA MET A 403 -3.12 -6.90 12.00
C MET A 403 -4.45 -6.22 11.62
N ARG A 404 -5.48 -6.46 12.42
CA ARG A 404 -6.82 -5.93 12.17
C ARG A 404 -6.92 -4.42 12.43
N LYS A 405 -7.92 -3.78 11.84
CA LYS A 405 -8.28 -2.37 12.13
C LYS A 405 -8.48 -2.15 13.63
N GLY A 406 -7.90 -1.10 14.16
CA GLY A 406 -7.90 -0.83 15.61
C GLY A 406 -6.77 -1.49 16.39
N SER A 407 -5.92 -2.30 15.76
CA SER A 407 -4.78 -2.91 16.43
C SER A 407 -3.72 -1.89 16.83
N LYS A 408 -2.98 -2.21 17.90
CA LYS A 408 -1.75 -1.51 18.28
C LYS A 408 -0.55 -2.22 17.70
N ILE A 409 0.39 -1.45 17.16
CA ILE A 409 1.66 -1.94 16.63
C ILE A 409 2.78 -1.55 17.59
N ILE A 410 3.57 -2.53 18.00
CA ILE A 410 4.63 -2.37 18.99
C ILE A 410 5.97 -2.74 18.35
N ASP A 411 6.89 -1.79 18.30
CA ASP A 411 8.26 -1.99 17.82
C ASP A 411 9.15 -2.57 18.95
N THR A 412 10.36 -3.00 18.59
CA THR A 412 11.39 -3.42 19.53
C THR A 412 12.73 -2.76 19.20
N PRO A 413 13.54 -2.39 20.21
CA PRO A 413 14.90 -1.89 19.96
C PRO A 413 15.80 -2.85 19.19
N ALA A 414 15.45 -4.14 19.13
CA ALA A 414 16.19 -5.16 18.36
C ALA A 414 16.02 -5.00 16.84
N ASN A 415 15.05 -4.22 16.36
CA ASN A 415 14.85 -3.93 14.93
C ASN A 415 15.85 -2.89 14.37
N ASN A 416 16.98 -2.68 15.01
CA ASN A 416 18.03 -1.83 14.46
C ASN A 416 18.83 -2.61 13.38
N PRO A 417 18.76 -2.20 12.09
CA PRO A 417 19.47 -2.91 11.01
C PRO A 417 21.01 -2.85 11.14
N GLU A 418 21.56 -1.88 11.87
CA GLU A 418 23.00 -1.84 12.18
C GLU A 418 23.42 -2.97 13.15
N VAL A 419 22.43 -3.51 13.87
CA VAL A 419 22.64 -4.57 14.86
C VAL A 419 22.42 -5.94 14.24
N ASP A 420 21.30 -6.11 13.51
CA ASP A 420 20.98 -7.30 12.72
C ASP A 420 20.02 -6.92 11.59
N SER A 421 20.50 -6.94 10.36
CA SER A 421 19.69 -6.64 9.18
C SER A 421 18.84 -7.84 8.71
N THR A 422 19.09 -9.04 9.23
CA THR A 422 18.45 -10.29 8.79
C THR A 422 17.26 -10.69 9.66
N PHE A 423 17.14 -10.14 10.85
CA PHE A 423 16.05 -10.43 11.79
C PHE A 423 15.20 -9.20 12.06
N ARG A 424 13.89 -9.37 12.07
CA ARG A 424 12.91 -8.37 12.51
C ARG A 424 11.77 -9.00 13.27
N SER A 425 11.20 -8.25 14.20
CA SER A 425 9.99 -8.69 14.91
C SER A 425 9.09 -7.51 15.29
N MET A 426 7.82 -7.79 15.46
CA MET A 426 6.79 -6.81 15.79
C MET A 426 5.76 -7.45 16.71
N GLY A 427 5.35 -6.71 17.76
CA GLY A 427 4.22 -7.06 18.58
C GLY A 427 2.94 -6.43 18.06
N VAL A 428 1.84 -7.17 18.14
CA VAL A 428 0.50 -6.70 17.78
C VAL A 428 -0.43 -6.94 18.97
N ILE A 429 -1.25 -5.94 19.30
CA ILE A 429 -2.40 -6.12 20.19
C ILE A 429 -3.65 -5.82 19.36
N GLY A 430 -4.56 -6.77 19.30
CA GLY A 430 -5.80 -6.65 18.53
C GLY A 430 -6.71 -5.52 19.01
N PRO A 431 -7.71 -5.16 18.21
CA PRO A 431 -8.65 -4.10 18.56
C PRO A 431 -9.28 -4.37 19.93
N GLU A 432 -9.46 -3.30 20.71
CA GLU A 432 -10.02 -3.37 22.08
C GLU A 432 -9.26 -4.34 23.01
N ASN A 433 -7.99 -4.59 22.72
CA ASN A 433 -7.11 -5.56 23.42
C ASN A 433 -7.65 -7.01 23.36
N SER A 434 -8.38 -7.38 22.31
CA SER A 434 -9.06 -8.67 22.19
C SER A 434 -8.12 -9.88 22.07
N TYR A 435 -6.92 -9.68 21.59
CA TYR A 435 -5.86 -10.71 21.47
C TYR A 435 -4.48 -10.05 21.39
N ALA A 436 -3.45 -10.86 21.39
CA ALA A 436 -2.10 -10.42 21.10
C ALA A 436 -1.37 -11.39 20.17
N GLY A 437 -0.36 -10.88 19.47
CA GLY A 437 0.51 -11.70 18.64
C GLY A 437 1.88 -11.09 18.44
N VAL A 438 2.79 -11.91 17.96
CA VAL A 438 4.15 -11.55 17.57
C VAL A 438 4.40 -12.05 16.15
N VAL A 439 4.93 -11.17 15.31
CA VAL A 439 5.50 -11.56 14.02
C VAL A 439 7.01 -11.49 14.13
N ALA A 440 7.70 -12.55 13.73
CA ALA A 440 9.15 -12.62 13.67
C ALA A 440 9.61 -13.13 12.32
N ILE A 441 10.55 -12.41 11.70
CA ILE A 441 11.10 -12.74 10.38
C ILE A 441 12.59 -12.98 10.51
N ASN A 442 13.03 -14.15 10.08
CA ASN A 442 14.43 -14.53 9.96
C ASN A 442 14.77 -14.72 8.47
N ARG A 443 15.48 -13.76 7.88
CA ARG A 443 16.01 -13.87 6.52
C ARG A 443 17.45 -14.42 6.49
N GLY A 444 17.99 -14.75 7.67
CA GLY A 444 19.28 -15.37 7.81
C GLY A 444 19.31 -16.81 7.26
N ILE A 445 20.52 -17.32 7.06
CA ILE A 445 20.79 -18.67 6.53
C ILE A 445 20.86 -19.75 7.62
N GLN A 446 20.63 -19.37 8.87
CA GLN A 446 20.59 -20.26 10.02
C GLN A 446 19.33 -20.01 10.84
N PRO A 447 18.77 -21.03 11.49
CA PRO A 447 17.73 -20.85 12.49
C PRO A 447 18.23 -19.97 13.65
N VAL A 448 17.33 -19.19 14.23
CA VAL A 448 17.61 -18.37 15.42
C VAL A 448 16.60 -18.65 16.52
N THR A 449 17.06 -18.76 17.75
CA THR A 449 16.16 -18.93 18.91
C THR A 449 15.98 -17.58 19.60
N LYS A 450 14.75 -17.20 19.85
CA LYS A 450 14.37 -15.95 20.50
C LYS A 450 13.29 -16.19 21.54
N THR A 451 13.27 -15.34 22.53
CA THR A 451 12.22 -15.32 23.57
C THR A 451 11.36 -14.08 23.37
N PHE A 452 10.06 -14.26 23.35
CA PHE A 452 9.08 -13.20 23.14
C PHE A 452 8.17 -13.04 24.34
N LYS A 453 7.86 -11.77 24.69
CA LYS A 453 6.88 -11.43 25.71
C LYS A 453 6.15 -10.15 25.34
N ILE A 454 4.82 -10.12 25.53
CA ILE A 454 4.02 -8.91 25.44
C ILE A 454 3.72 -8.43 26.86
N ALA A 455 4.25 -7.24 27.21
CA ALA A 455 4.12 -6.64 28.54
C ALA A 455 2.94 -5.65 28.62
N GLU A 456 2.00 -5.73 27.67
CA GLU A 456 0.78 -4.94 27.60
C GLU A 456 -0.44 -5.79 27.96
N GLU A 457 -1.54 -5.12 28.31
CA GLU A 457 -2.79 -5.80 28.61
C GLU A 457 -3.49 -6.25 27.32
N PHE A 458 -3.92 -7.50 27.29
CA PHE A 458 -4.77 -8.09 26.28
C PHE A 458 -5.61 -9.23 26.86
N ASN A 459 -6.68 -9.59 26.16
CA ASN A 459 -7.49 -10.74 26.50
C ASN A 459 -6.74 -12.03 26.13
N ASP A 460 -6.30 -12.74 27.16
CA ASP A 460 -5.43 -13.91 27.02
C ASP A 460 -6.23 -15.21 27.04
N SER A 461 -6.17 -15.96 25.98
CA SER A 461 -6.82 -17.27 25.86
C SER A 461 -6.04 -18.41 26.54
N ASN A 462 -4.82 -18.15 27.04
CA ASN A 462 -3.84 -19.16 27.50
C ASN A 462 -3.55 -20.21 26.40
N LYS A 463 -3.61 -19.78 25.14
CA LYS A 463 -3.25 -20.56 23.97
C LYS A 463 -2.40 -19.71 23.04
N ILE A 464 -1.46 -20.32 22.38
CA ILE A 464 -0.66 -19.74 21.31
C ILE A 464 -0.77 -20.63 20.09
N TYR A 465 -1.28 -20.07 19.01
CA TYR A 465 -1.28 -20.67 17.69
C TYR A 465 0.02 -20.27 16.98
N LEU A 466 0.77 -21.28 16.53
CA LEU A 466 2.02 -21.11 15.81
C LEU A 466 1.76 -21.25 14.31
N TYR A 467 2.21 -20.27 13.54
CA TYR A 467 2.23 -20.32 12.07
C TYR A 467 3.65 -20.11 11.57
N ILE A 468 4.07 -20.93 10.60
CA ILE A 468 5.39 -20.83 9.97
C ILE A 468 5.18 -20.68 8.46
N TYR A 469 5.67 -19.58 7.92
CA TYR A 469 5.66 -19.33 6.49
C TYR A 469 7.08 -19.53 5.93
N ASN A 470 7.28 -20.62 5.24
CA ASN A 470 8.39 -20.90 4.33
C ASN A 470 8.02 -22.06 3.40
N GLU A 471 8.86 -22.37 2.42
CA GLU A 471 8.57 -23.40 1.42
C GLU A 471 8.41 -24.83 2.00
N GLY A 472 9.08 -25.12 3.14
CA GLY A 472 9.10 -26.48 3.72
C GLY A 472 8.13 -26.72 4.86
N GLU A 473 7.64 -25.67 5.52
CA GLU A 473 6.89 -25.81 6.79
C GLU A 473 5.48 -25.22 6.76
N LEU A 474 5.15 -24.42 5.73
CA LEU A 474 3.81 -23.86 5.59
C LEU A 474 2.75 -24.97 5.55
N GLN A 475 1.80 -24.89 6.47
CA GLN A 475 0.68 -25.84 6.54
C GLN A 475 -0.50 -25.27 5.76
N ILE A 476 -1.00 -26.08 4.81
CA ILE A 476 -2.18 -25.77 4.01
C ILE A 476 -3.24 -26.84 4.30
N GLY A 477 -4.46 -26.40 4.60
CA GLY A 477 -5.61 -27.27 4.80
C GLY A 477 -6.12 -27.89 3.50
N ASP A 478 -7.07 -28.82 3.62
CA ASP A 478 -7.71 -29.46 2.47
C ASP A 478 -8.53 -28.46 1.63
N ASP A 479 -8.90 -27.34 2.22
CA ASP A 479 -9.57 -26.20 1.58
C ASP A 479 -8.62 -25.31 0.77
N GLY A 480 -7.30 -25.56 0.82
CA GLY A 480 -6.28 -24.80 0.12
C GLY A 480 -5.81 -23.53 0.84
N PHE A 481 -6.26 -23.30 2.08
CA PHE A 481 -5.88 -22.14 2.88
C PHE A 481 -4.89 -22.49 3.99
N VAL A 482 -4.19 -21.47 4.50
CA VAL A 482 -3.20 -21.64 5.56
C VAL A 482 -3.87 -22.04 6.86
N LYS A 483 -3.22 -22.95 7.61
CA LYS A 483 -3.59 -23.34 8.97
C LYS A 483 -2.38 -23.31 9.91
N GLU A 484 -2.63 -23.42 11.19
CA GLU A 484 -1.58 -23.44 12.20
C GLU A 484 -0.66 -24.66 12.07
N ASN A 485 0.62 -24.46 12.40
CA ASN A 485 1.59 -25.54 12.52
C ASN A 485 1.44 -26.31 13.85
N ASP A 486 1.10 -25.57 14.94
CA ASP A 486 0.93 -26.13 16.28
C ASP A 486 0.09 -25.21 17.17
N VAL A 487 -0.41 -25.74 18.31
CA VAL A 487 -1.14 -24.99 19.33
C VAL A 487 -0.56 -25.32 20.71
N TYR A 488 -0.06 -24.32 21.40
CA TYR A 488 0.52 -24.45 22.73
C TYR A 488 -0.41 -23.91 23.82
N GLY A 489 -0.45 -24.58 24.97
CA GLY A 489 -1.11 -24.11 26.18
C GLY A 489 -0.24 -23.10 26.94
N LEU A 490 0.12 -22.00 26.29
CA LEU A 490 1.02 -20.96 26.79
C LEU A 490 0.37 -19.57 26.64
N SER A 491 0.96 -18.57 27.28
CA SER A 491 0.56 -17.16 27.22
C SER A 491 1.70 -16.29 26.74
N LEU A 492 1.42 -15.33 25.86
CA LEU A 492 2.37 -14.28 25.47
C LEU A 492 2.61 -13.23 26.59
N LYS A 493 1.87 -13.28 27.72
CA LYS A 493 2.18 -12.51 28.93
C LYS A 493 3.42 -13.05 29.66
N GLU A 494 3.77 -14.29 29.40
CA GLU A 494 4.99 -14.93 29.85
C GLU A 494 6.06 -14.94 28.76
N ALA A 495 7.28 -15.27 29.11
CA ALA A 495 8.37 -15.43 28.16
C ALA A 495 8.22 -16.74 27.40
N VAL A 496 8.04 -16.67 26.09
CA VAL A 496 7.89 -17.82 25.18
C VAL A 496 9.12 -17.91 24.29
N GLU A 497 9.87 -18.99 24.46
CA GLU A 497 11.04 -19.29 23.62
C GLU A 497 10.60 -20.07 22.38
N ILE A 498 11.07 -19.64 21.21
CA ILE A 498 10.80 -20.29 19.93
C ILE A 498 12.04 -20.24 19.03
N THR A 499 12.25 -21.33 18.29
CA THR A 499 13.24 -21.36 17.20
C THR A 499 12.57 -20.98 15.90
N ILE A 500 13.06 -19.92 15.27
CA ILE A 500 12.58 -19.39 13.98
C ILE A 500 13.46 -19.96 12.88
N PRO A 501 12.93 -20.79 11.98
CA PRO A 501 13.70 -21.39 10.90
C PRO A 501 14.38 -20.33 10.02
N GLN A 502 15.40 -20.73 9.31
CA GLN A 502 16.02 -19.88 8.29
C GLN A 502 15.02 -19.54 7.18
N ASN A 503 15.14 -18.34 6.60
CA ASN A 503 14.28 -17.85 5.52
C ASN A 503 12.78 -18.08 5.82
N SER A 504 12.33 -17.67 7.01
CA SER A 504 10.94 -17.86 7.44
C SER A 504 10.34 -16.62 8.11
N MET A 505 9.02 -16.54 8.06
CA MET A 505 8.22 -15.75 9.00
C MET A 505 7.56 -16.73 9.99
N VAL A 506 7.61 -16.38 11.27
CA VAL A 506 6.88 -17.07 12.34
C VAL A 506 5.88 -16.09 12.96
N ILE A 507 4.66 -16.55 13.15
CA ILE A 507 3.64 -15.84 13.91
C ILE A 507 3.25 -16.66 15.13
N LEU A 508 3.27 -16.00 16.27
CA LEU A 508 2.66 -16.48 17.51
C LEU A 508 1.41 -15.64 17.75
N SER A 509 0.25 -16.25 17.83
CA SER A 509 -1.02 -15.53 18.04
C SER A 509 -1.82 -16.16 19.18
N SER A 510 -2.41 -15.33 20.05
CA SER A 510 -3.32 -15.81 21.10
C SER A 510 -4.73 -16.10 20.60
N LYS A 511 -4.98 -15.88 19.29
CA LYS A 511 -6.19 -16.30 18.55
C LYS A 511 -5.81 -17.10 17.32
N GLU A 512 -6.71 -17.90 16.83
CA GLU A 512 -6.63 -18.51 15.49
C GLU A 512 -6.74 -17.45 14.39
N LEU A 513 -5.94 -17.58 13.29
CA LEU A 513 -5.87 -16.61 12.20
C LEU A 513 -6.54 -17.12 10.92
#